data_3f54f55eecb3de4020c1906590be846d
#
_entry.id   3f54f55eecb3de4020c1906590be846d
#
_cell.length_a   1.000
_cell.length_b   1.000
_cell.length_c   1.000
_cell.angle_alpha   90.00
_cell.angle_beta   90.00
_cell.angle_gamma   90.00
#
_symmetry.space_group_name_H-M   'P 1'
#
loop_
_entity.id
_entity.type
_entity.pdbx_description
1 polymer ?
#
loop_
_entity_poly.entity_id
_entity_poly.type
_entity_poly.pdbx_seq_one_letter_code
_entity_poly.pdbx_strand_id
1 'polypeptide(L)'
;MNAEKHVTEKTPCSVNPIFGTDAFSRLDESDDLEFYSRDRFVSHLDSLALSTVEKLIGTLVVEESPAILDLMAGWDSHIPENLRASEVVGLGLNENELMKNKALSEAVIHDLNKDPHLPFPDNRFDVVINTVSVDYMTKPAEVSKEVGRVLKPGGLLLIIFSNRMFSEKAVKVWRDAGEDERVLLVEDFFREAGVFEKPSVFLSKGKPRPKDDKYAHLGIPSDPIYAVYADKKGGDPLRRSRPEVIISYGEPPGSGNF
;
A
#
# COMPACT_ATOMS: atom_id res chain seq x y z
N MET A 1 46.87 -22.68 21.60
CA MET A 1 45.57 -22.02 21.94
C MET A 1 45.05 -21.43 20.66
N ASN A 2 44.21 -22.17 19.95
CA ASN A 2 43.58 -21.77 18.69
C ASN A 2 42.25 -21.08 19.01
N ALA A 3 42.12 -19.84 18.62
CA ALA A 3 40.88 -19.08 18.66
C ALA A 3 40.03 -19.43 17.43
N GLU A 4 38.99 -20.22 17.61
CA GLU A 4 37.97 -20.49 16.58
C GLU A 4 37.14 -19.21 16.38
N LYS A 5 37.20 -18.70 15.14
CA LYS A 5 36.31 -17.64 14.68
C LYS A 5 34.92 -18.26 14.39
N HIS A 6 33.95 -17.99 15.23
CA HIS A 6 32.55 -18.21 14.89
C HIS A 6 32.16 -17.27 13.77
N VAL A 7 32.08 -17.81 12.56
CA VAL A 7 31.37 -17.20 11.45
C VAL A 7 29.88 -17.46 11.68
N THR A 8 29.14 -16.45 12.07
CA THR A 8 27.67 -16.50 12.07
C THR A 8 27.18 -16.54 10.63
N GLU A 9 26.81 -17.72 10.14
CA GLU A 9 26.07 -17.87 8.89
C GLU A 9 24.74 -17.07 9.02
N LYS A 10 24.61 -16.04 8.20
CA LYS A 10 23.31 -15.37 7.99
C LYS A 10 22.38 -16.40 7.34
N THR A 11 21.36 -16.84 8.07
CA THR A 11 20.28 -17.65 7.52
C THR A 11 19.68 -16.93 6.30
N PRO A 12 19.62 -17.58 5.13
CA PRO A 12 19.00 -16.95 3.96
C PRO A 12 17.51 -16.70 4.29
N CYS A 13 17.03 -15.50 3.96
CA CYS A 13 15.62 -15.13 3.99
C CYS A 13 14.82 -16.24 3.29
N SER A 14 13.87 -16.86 3.99
CA SER A 14 13.03 -17.91 3.42
C SER A 14 12.12 -17.28 2.37
N VAL A 15 12.54 -17.34 1.10
CA VAL A 15 11.66 -17.09 -0.04
C VAL A 15 10.53 -18.11 0.06
N ASN A 16 9.28 -17.65 0.12
CA ASN A 16 8.14 -18.56 0.12
C ASN A 16 8.26 -19.50 -1.08
N PRO A 17 8.30 -20.83 -0.90
CA PRO A 17 8.55 -21.79 -1.97
C PRO A 17 7.51 -21.76 -3.11
N ILE A 18 6.42 -21.00 -2.95
CA ILE A 18 5.39 -20.78 -3.97
C ILE A 18 5.89 -19.84 -5.07
N PHE A 19 6.81 -18.91 -4.76
CA PHE A 19 7.35 -17.96 -5.73
C PHE A 19 8.75 -18.39 -6.19
N GLY A 20 9.01 -18.32 -7.50
CA GLY A 20 10.36 -18.53 -8.04
C GLY A 20 11.36 -17.54 -7.46
N THR A 21 12.64 -17.84 -7.53
CA THR A 21 13.73 -17.01 -6.99
C THR A 21 13.80 -15.59 -7.60
N ASP A 22 13.17 -15.38 -8.76
CA ASP A 22 13.12 -14.11 -9.50
C ASP A 22 11.78 -13.38 -9.37
N ALA A 23 10.88 -13.85 -8.50
CA ALA A 23 9.50 -13.30 -8.36
C ALA A 23 9.46 -11.79 -8.13
N PHE A 24 10.40 -11.28 -7.35
CA PHE A 24 10.49 -9.87 -7.00
C PHE A 24 11.53 -9.10 -7.83
N SER A 25 12.03 -9.67 -8.93
CA SER A 25 12.84 -8.94 -9.91
C SER A 25 12.00 -7.96 -10.72
N ARG A 26 12.65 -6.92 -11.25
CA ARG A 26 12.01 -5.86 -12.05
C ARG A 26 12.60 -5.84 -13.46
N LEU A 27 11.94 -5.17 -14.39
CA LEU A 27 12.51 -4.93 -15.72
C LEU A 27 13.62 -3.88 -15.67
N ASP A 28 13.44 -2.88 -14.80
CA ASP A 28 14.44 -1.85 -14.53
C ASP A 28 14.92 -1.97 -13.08
N GLU A 29 16.14 -2.50 -12.90
CA GLU A 29 16.83 -2.63 -11.60
C GLU A 29 17.71 -1.42 -11.27
N SER A 30 17.62 -0.32 -12.04
CA SER A 30 18.32 0.93 -11.72
C SER A 30 17.87 1.51 -10.39
N ASP A 31 18.66 2.41 -9.83
CA ASP A 31 18.38 3.06 -8.55
C ASP A 31 17.00 3.74 -8.54
N ASP A 32 16.21 3.43 -7.52
CA ASP A 32 14.86 3.99 -7.39
C ASP A 32 14.89 5.50 -7.10
N LEU A 33 15.89 6.00 -6.38
CA LEU A 33 16.08 7.44 -6.18
C LEU A 33 16.29 8.17 -7.52
N GLU A 34 16.99 7.56 -8.48
CA GLU A 34 17.16 8.14 -9.82
C GLU A 34 15.85 8.11 -10.60
N PHE A 35 15.14 6.98 -10.62
CA PHE A 35 13.86 6.84 -11.32
C PHE A 35 12.80 7.79 -10.79
N TYR A 36 12.67 7.93 -9.47
CA TYR A 36 11.69 8.80 -8.80
C TYR A 36 12.19 10.24 -8.60
N SER A 37 13.38 10.63 -9.09
CA SER A 37 13.88 12.02 -9.01
C SER A 37 13.06 13.03 -9.79
N ARG A 38 12.30 12.60 -10.79
CA ARG A 38 11.40 13.46 -11.57
C ARG A 38 10.08 13.64 -10.85
N ASP A 39 9.70 14.89 -10.60
CA ASP A 39 8.41 15.23 -10.03
C ASP A 39 7.24 14.76 -10.92
N ARG A 40 6.26 14.12 -10.30
CA ARG A 40 5.06 13.61 -10.94
C ARG A 40 3.80 14.12 -10.23
N PHE A 41 3.53 15.43 -10.33
CA PHE A 41 2.31 16.04 -9.76
C PHE A 41 1.08 15.70 -10.60
N VAL A 42 0.82 14.42 -10.77
CA VAL A 42 -0.30 13.90 -11.55
C VAL A 42 -1.03 12.82 -10.78
N SER A 43 -2.33 12.78 -10.91
CA SER A 43 -3.14 11.67 -10.40
C SER A 43 -3.03 10.48 -11.36
N HIS A 44 -2.64 9.33 -10.84
CA HIS A 44 -2.51 8.09 -11.60
C HIS A 44 -3.83 7.36 -11.81
N LEU A 45 -4.86 7.71 -11.02
CA LEU A 45 -6.20 7.17 -11.05
C LEU A 45 -7.19 8.22 -11.55
N ASP A 46 -8.35 7.79 -12.05
CA ASP A 46 -9.45 8.71 -12.36
C ASP A 46 -10.15 9.24 -11.09
N SER A 47 -10.96 10.28 -11.24
CA SER A 47 -11.57 10.98 -10.11
C SER A 47 -12.54 10.10 -9.29
N LEU A 48 -13.21 9.11 -9.91
CA LEU A 48 -14.08 8.18 -9.20
C LEU A 48 -13.27 7.18 -8.37
N ALA A 49 -12.18 6.68 -8.93
CA ALA A 49 -11.25 5.80 -8.22
C ALA A 49 -10.62 6.53 -7.02
N LEU A 50 -10.15 7.78 -7.21
CA LEU A 50 -9.60 8.62 -6.11
C LEU A 50 -10.65 8.87 -5.02
N SER A 51 -11.87 9.24 -5.37
CA SER A 51 -12.97 9.38 -4.40
C SER A 51 -13.26 8.08 -3.66
N THR A 52 -13.07 6.92 -4.30
CA THR A 52 -13.21 5.60 -3.65
C THR A 52 -12.10 5.37 -2.63
N VAL A 53 -10.85 5.69 -2.98
CA VAL A 53 -9.69 5.61 -2.05
C VAL A 53 -9.92 6.50 -0.82
N GLU A 54 -10.28 7.76 -1.03
CA GLU A 54 -10.53 8.73 0.04
C GLU A 54 -11.63 8.28 0.99
N LYS A 55 -12.77 7.81 0.44
CA LYS A 55 -13.87 7.25 1.23
C LYS A 55 -13.46 6.01 2.01
N LEU A 56 -12.65 5.14 1.41
CA LEU A 56 -12.18 3.92 2.06
C LEU A 56 -11.29 4.25 3.26
N ILE A 57 -10.32 5.15 3.09
CA ILE A 57 -9.47 5.63 4.19
C ILE A 57 -10.35 6.23 5.30
N GLY A 58 -11.26 7.17 4.95
CA GLY A 58 -12.15 7.80 5.93
C GLY A 58 -13.12 6.86 6.64
N THR A 59 -13.43 5.71 6.02
CA THR A 59 -14.31 4.69 6.63
C THR A 59 -13.53 3.76 7.56
N LEU A 60 -12.33 3.34 7.17
CA LEU A 60 -11.53 2.37 7.91
C LEU A 60 -10.69 2.99 9.03
N VAL A 61 -10.33 4.26 8.94
CA VAL A 61 -9.63 4.97 10.03
C VAL A 61 -10.66 5.43 11.06
N VAL A 62 -10.78 4.67 12.16
CA VAL A 62 -11.80 4.87 13.20
C VAL A 62 -11.29 5.58 14.44
N GLU A 63 -10.00 5.84 14.50
CA GLU A 63 -9.32 6.57 15.57
C GLU A 63 -9.69 8.05 15.52
N GLU A 64 -9.89 8.68 16.70
CA GLU A 64 -10.29 10.10 16.78
C GLU A 64 -9.19 11.06 16.32
N SER A 65 -7.93 10.72 16.61
CA SER A 65 -6.76 11.55 16.26
C SER A 65 -5.55 10.64 15.97
N PRO A 66 -5.57 9.89 14.86
CA PRO A 66 -4.54 8.88 14.57
C PRO A 66 -3.18 9.50 14.25
N ALA A 67 -2.11 8.81 14.64
CA ALA A 67 -0.80 8.94 14.04
C ALA A 67 -0.75 8.04 12.80
N ILE A 68 -0.54 8.63 11.63
CA ILE A 68 -0.59 7.94 10.33
C ILE A 68 0.80 7.92 9.70
N LEU A 69 1.22 6.76 9.18
CA LEU A 69 2.34 6.64 8.26
C LEU A 69 1.80 6.38 6.85
N ASP A 70 2.13 7.26 5.91
CA ASP A 70 1.93 7.03 4.48
C ASP A 70 3.21 6.44 3.89
N LEU A 71 3.15 5.15 3.56
CA LEU A 71 4.30 4.35 3.14
C LEU A 71 4.45 4.40 1.61
N MET A 72 5.64 4.77 1.13
CA MET A 72 5.92 5.06 -0.27
C MET A 72 5.09 6.25 -0.79
N ALA A 73 4.99 7.28 0.03
CA ALA A 73 4.21 8.47 -0.22
C ALA A 73 4.73 9.28 -1.42
N GLY A 74 3.81 9.92 -2.12
CA GLY A 74 4.07 10.93 -3.14
C GLY A 74 3.50 12.29 -2.74
N TRP A 75 3.08 13.09 -3.74
CA TRP A 75 2.59 14.46 -3.56
C TRP A 75 1.15 14.55 -3.00
N ASP A 76 0.43 13.43 -2.89
CA ASP A 76 -0.93 13.33 -2.36
C ASP A 76 -1.12 12.00 -1.63
N SER A 77 -1.55 12.04 -0.38
CA SER A 77 -1.83 10.86 0.46
C SER A 77 -3.28 10.40 0.37
N HIS A 78 -4.15 11.12 -0.33
CA HIS A 78 -5.59 10.85 -0.46
C HIS A 78 -6.32 10.71 0.89
N ILE A 79 -5.78 11.32 1.94
CA ILE A 79 -6.41 11.34 3.27
C ILE A 79 -7.55 12.36 3.24
N PRO A 80 -8.78 11.99 3.66
CA PRO A 80 -9.90 12.93 3.68
C PRO A 80 -9.62 14.17 4.53
N GLU A 81 -9.98 15.36 4.05
CA GLU A 81 -9.76 16.63 4.77
C GLU A 81 -10.44 16.70 6.16
N ASN A 82 -11.52 15.94 6.34
CA ASN A 82 -12.23 15.87 7.62
C ASN A 82 -11.61 14.88 8.62
N LEU A 83 -10.61 14.08 8.22
CA LEU A 83 -9.88 13.18 9.09
C LEU A 83 -8.83 13.98 9.87
N ARG A 84 -9.02 14.12 11.18
CA ARG A 84 -8.13 14.87 12.06
C ARG A 84 -7.04 13.98 12.61
N ALA A 85 -5.97 13.79 11.87
CA ALA A 85 -4.78 13.08 12.36
C ALA A 85 -4.00 13.93 13.37
N SER A 86 -3.36 13.29 14.37
CA SER A 86 -2.40 13.95 15.26
C SER A 86 -1.09 14.25 14.55
N GLU A 87 -0.68 13.32 13.67
CA GLU A 87 0.44 13.48 12.76
C GLU A 87 0.20 12.65 11.50
N VAL A 88 0.74 13.08 10.38
CA VAL A 88 0.85 12.30 9.14
C VAL A 88 2.29 12.34 8.69
N VAL A 89 2.97 11.20 8.73
CA VAL A 89 4.35 11.07 8.28
C VAL A 89 4.36 10.42 6.90
N GLY A 90 4.94 11.09 5.91
CA GLY A 90 5.14 10.50 4.59
C GLY A 90 6.56 9.97 4.46
N LEU A 91 6.69 8.69 4.10
CA LEU A 91 7.96 8.07 3.76
C LEU A 91 7.99 7.79 2.27
N GLY A 92 8.92 8.41 1.54
CA GLY A 92 8.98 8.31 0.07
C GLY A 92 10.36 8.63 -0.48
N LEU A 93 10.47 8.76 -1.81
CA LEU A 93 11.75 8.93 -2.51
C LEU A 93 11.93 10.30 -3.15
N ASN A 94 10.86 11.07 -3.37
CA ASN A 94 10.94 12.39 -3.99
C ASN A 94 10.61 13.48 -2.96
N GLU A 95 11.65 14.22 -2.55
CA GLU A 95 11.51 15.29 -1.54
C GLU A 95 10.56 16.39 -1.99
N ASN A 96 10.60 16.79 -3.27
CA ASN A 96 9.74 17.85 -3.80
C ASN A 96 8.26 17.43 -3.78
N GLU A 97 7.95 16.18 -4.11
CA GLU A 97 6.60 15.64 -4.03
C GLU A 97 6.10 15.61 -2.59
N LEU A 98 6.91 15.09 -1.66
CA LEU A 98 6.56 15.05 -0.23
C LEU A 98 6.35 16.45 0.34
N MET A 99 7.18 17.43 0.00
CA MET A 99 7.00 18.82 0.43
C MET A 99 5.73 19.48 -0.12
N LYS A 100 5.18 19.02 -1.24
CA LYS A 100 3.92 19.49 -1.81
C LYS A 100 2.69 18.76 -1.27
N ASN A 101 2.88 17.64 -0.60
CA ASN A 101 1.80 16.88 0.00
C ASN A 101 1.26 17.61 1.25
N LYS A 102 0.06 18.18 1.11
CA LYS A 102 -0.57 19.00 2.14
C LYS A 102 -1.04 18.21 3.36
N ALA A 103 -1.17 16.90 3.24
CA ALA A 103 -1.57 16.05 4.36
C ALA A 103 -0.43 15.80 5.34
N LEU A 104 0.84 15.90 4.90
CA LEU A 104 2.00 15.55 5.70
C LEU A 104 2.37 16.62 6.72
N SER A 105 2.62 16.20 7.94
CA SER A 105 3.28 16.99 9.00
C SER A 105 4.79 16.73 9.06
N GLU A 106 5.25 15.57 8.56
CA GLU A 106 6.66 15.14 8.50
C GLU A 106 6.90 14.37 7.20
N ALA A 107 8.07 14.60 6.57
CA ALA A 107 8.50 13.91 5.37
C ALA A 107 9.85 13.21 5.63
N VAL A 108 9.96 11.93 5.24
CA VAL A 108 11.16 11.11 5.43
C VAL A 108 11.56 10.51 4.09
N ILE A 109 12.80 10.80 3.65
CA ILE A 109 13.37 10.19 2.44
C ILE A 109 14.00 8.84 2.83
N HIS A 110 13.43 7.76 2.31
CA HIS A 110 13.87 6.41 2.63
C HIS A 110 13.49 5.41 1.53
N ASP A 111 14.45 4.60 1.11
CA ASP A 111 14.30 3.57 0.08
C ASP A 111 14.08 2.20 0.71
N LEU A 112 12.84 1.74 0.75
CA LEU A 112 12.43 0.45 1.31
C LEU A 112 13.00 -0.75 0.55
N ASN A 113 13.36 -0.59 -0.72
CA ASN A 113 13.96 -1.66 -1.51
C ASN A 113 15.44 -1.84 -1.18
N LYS A 114 16.13 -0.77 -0.75
CA LYS A 114 17.50 -0.83 -0.23
C LYS A 114 17.52 -1.28 1.22
N ASP A 115 16.75 -0.60 2.06
CA ASP A 115 16.65 -0.88 3.49
C ASP A 115 15.18 -1.01 3.90
N PRO A 116 14.66 -2.22 4.12
CA PRO A 116 13.28 -2.44 4.55
C PRO A 116 13.04 -2.02 6.01
N HIS A 117 14.09 -1.71 6.80
CA HIS A 117 13.94 -1.26 8.18
C HIS A 117 13.39 0.16 8.24
N LEU A 118 12.23 0.34 8.88
CA LEU A 118 11.59 1.64 9.01
C LEU A 118 12.29 2.49 10.09
N PRO A 119 12.68 3.76 9.79
CA PRO A 119 13.42 4.63 10.71
C PRO A 119 12.53 5.23 11.81
N PHE A 120 11.63 4.43 12.38
CA PHE A 120 10.68 4.84 13.41
C PHE A 120 10.74 3.89 14.61
N PRO A 121 10.40 4.38 15.82
CA PRO A 121 10.31 3.53 17.00
C PRO A 121 9.13 2.56 16.91
N ASP A 122 9.18 1.51 17.74
CA ASP A 122 8.10 0.56 17.90
C ASP A 122 6.82 1.23 18.37
N ASN A 123 5.66 0.79 17.85
CA ASN A 123 4.34 1.21 18.28
C ASN A 123 4.10 2.74 18.20
N ARG A 124 4.66 3.42 17.20
CA ARG A 124 4.44 4.86 16.96
C ARG A 124 3.06 5.12 16.34
N PHE A 125 2.69 4.37 15.31
CA PHE A 125 1.56 4.69 14.46
C PHE A 125 0.28 3.92 14.81
N ASP A 126 -0.85 4.60 14.67
CA ASP A 126 -2.18 3.98 14.76
C ASP A 126 -2.59 3.37 13.42
N VAL A 127 -2.12 3.96 12.31
CA VAL A 127 -2.47 3.56 10.95
C VAL A 127 -1.23 3.62 10.06
N VAL A 128 -1.03 2.62 9.22
CA VAL A 128 -0.11 2.66 8.09
C VAL A 128 -0.92 2.46 6.82
N ILE A 129 -0.82 3.40 5.88
CA ILE A 129 -1.41 3.30 4.56
C ILE A 129 -0.32 3.10 3.51
N ASN A 130 -0.63 2.34 2.46
CA ASN A 130 0.16 2.25 1.25
C ASN A 130 -0.81 2.33 0.07
N THR A 131 -0.69 3.38 -0.74
CA THR A 131 -1.64 3.64 -1.84
C THR A 131 -0.92 3.58 -3.18
N VAL A 132 -1.36 2.64 -4.06
CA VAL A 132 -0.91 2.40 -5.44
C VAL A 132 0.61 2.34 -5.61
N SER A 133 1.30 1.65 -4.69
CA SER A 133 2.76 1.52 -4.70
C SER A 133 3.28 0.17 -4.20
N VAL A 134 2.42 -0.74 -3.74
CA VAL A 134 2.81 -2.07 -3.22
C VAL A 134 3.49 -2.93 -4.28
N ASP A 135 3.16 -2.73 -5.54
CA ASP A 135 3.70 -3.43 -6.72
C ASP A 135 5.17 -3.14 -7.02
N TYR A 136 5.77 -2.14 -6.34
CA TYR A 136 7.18 -1.77 -6.49
C TYR A 136 8.07 -2.30 -5.35
N MET A 137 7.49 -2.95 -4.34
CA MET A 137 8.24 -3.52 -3.21
C MET A 137 8.97 -4.79 -3.62
N THR A 138 10.29 -4.79 -3.50
CA THR A 138 11.13 -5.98 -3.76
C THR A 138 11.30 -6.88 -2.54
N LYS A 139 10.99 -6.37 -1.33
CA LYS A 139 11.09 -7.06 -0.04
C LYS A 139 9.80 -6.94 0.79
N PRO A 140 8.62 -7.29 0.23
CA PRO A 140 7.34 -7.00 0.89
C PRO A 140 7.16 -7.70 2.23
N ALA A 141 7.68 -8.91 2.42
CA ALA A 141 7.60 -9.64 3.68
C ALA A 141 8.40 -8.95 4.81
N GLU A 142 9.60 -8.44 4.48
CA GLU A 142 10.43 -7.70 5.45
C GLU A 142 9.77 -6.36 5.81
N VAL A 143 9.29 -5.62 4.80
CA VAL A 143 8.57 -4.36 5.00
C VAL A 143 7.31 -4.57 5.85
N SER A 144 6.52 -5.63 5.57
CA SER A 144 5.30 -5.91 6.35
C SER A 144 5.60 -6.25 7.82
N LYS A 145 6.73 -6.92 8.11
CA LYS A 145 7.18 -7.14 9.50
C LYS A 145 7.54 -5.83 10.19
N GLU A 146 8.25 -4.95 9.51
CA GLU A 146 8.62 -3.62 10.01
C GLU A 146 7.40 -2.73 10.23
N VAL A 147 6.42 -2.77 9.31
CA VAL A 147 5.12 -2.12 9.51
C VAL A 147 4.45 -2.66 10.78
N GLY A 148 4.47 -3.99 10.98
CA GLY A 148 3.98 -4.59 12.20
C GLY A 148 4.71 -4.12 13.45
N ARG A 149 6.03 -3.84 13.39
CA ARG A 149 6.80 -3.30 14.52
C ARG A 149 6.38 -1.87 14.86
N VAL A 150 6.28 -1.00 13.88
CA VAL A 150 5.97 0.43 14.08
C VAL A 150 4.51 0.72 14.37
N LEU A 151 3.58 -0.18 14.02
CA LEU A 151 2.17 -0.09 14.38
C LEU A 151 1.97 -0.38 15.88
N LYS A 152 1.09 0.37 16.51
CA LYS A 152 0.55 0.06 17.85
C LYS A 152 -0.28 -1.24 17.81
N PRO A 153 -0.39 -1.99 18.90
CA PRO A 153 -1.34 -3.10 18.99
C PRO A 153 -2.76 -2.65 18.63
N GLY A 154 -3.43 -3.36 17.73
CA GLY A 154 -4.72 -2.97 17.14
C GLY A 154 -4.64 -1.87 16.07
N GLY A 155 -3.44 -1.38 15.71
CA GLY A 155 -3.26 -0.44 14.61
C GLY A 155 -3.52 -1.06 13.25
N LEU A 156 -3.97 -0.25 12.30
CA LEU A 156 -4.37 -0.66 10.95
C LEU A 156 -3.19 -0.64 9.98
N LEU A 157 -3.00 -1.73 9.24
CA LEU A 157 -2.32 -1.71 7.94
C LEU A 157 -3.37 -1.74 6.83
N LEU A 158 -3.33 -0.76 5.91
CA LEU A 158 -4.22 -0.63 4.77
C LEU A 158 -3.40 -0.50 3.49
N ILE A 159 -3.44 -1.51 2.64
CA ILE A 159 -2.78 -1.52 1.33
C ILE A 159 -3.85 -1.37 0.26
N ILE A 160 -3.80 -0.28 -0.50
CA ILE A 160 -4.73 0.05 -1.58
C ILE A 160 -3.98 -0.01 -2.91
N PHE A 161 -4.53 -0.67 -3.91
CA PHE A 161 -3.92 -0.78 -5.22
C PHE A 161 -4.96 -0.79 -6.35
N SER A 162 -4.46 -0.69 -7.57
CA SER A 162 -5.24 -0.69 -8.80
C SER A 162 -4.57 -1.60 -9.84
N ASN A 163 -5.09 -1.60 -11.06
CA ASN A 163 -4.41 -2.21 -12.20
C ASN A 163 -3.40 -1.26 -12.88
N ARG A 164 -3.21 -0.05 -12.36
CA ARG A 164 -2.20 0.93 -12.82
C ARG A 164 -0.85 0.62 -12.22
N MET A 165 0.20 0.64 -13.05
CA MET A 165 1.58 0.44 -12.62
C MET A 165 2.58 1.06 -13.61
N PHE A 166 3.78 1.35 -13.14
CA PHE A 166 4.95 1.55 -13.98
C PHE A 166 5.59 0.18 -14.24
N SER A 167 5.35 -0.37 -15.42
CA SER A 167 5.74 -1.76 -15.76
C SER A 167 7.23 -2.04 -15.56
N GLU A 168 8.08 -1.01 -15.75
CA GLU A 168 9.53 -1.13 -15.59
C GLU A 168 9.93 -1.39 -14.12
N LYS A 169 9.23 -0.77 -13.17
CA LYS A 169 9.52 -0.85 -11.73
C LYS A 169 8.66 -1.86 -10.98
N ALA A 170 7.52 -2.27 -11.54
CA ALA A 170 6.70 -3.31 -10.93
C ALA A 170 7.42 -4.65 -10.88
N VAL A 171 7.33 -5.36 -9.76
CA VAL A 171 7.95 -6.67 -9.59
C VAL A 171 7.33 -7.73 -10.51
N LYS A 172 8.11 -8.71 -10.92
CA LYS A 172 7.72 -9.73 -11.91
C LYS A 172 6.43 -10.45 -11.51
N VAL A 173 6.34 -10.92 -10.27
CA VAL A 173 5.15 -11.62 -9.78
C VAL A 173 3.87 -10.77 -9.91
N TRP A 174 3.98 -9.46 -9.74
CA TRP A 174 2.84 -8.55 -9.90
C TRP A 174 2.45 -8.36 -11.37
N ARG A 175 3.45 -8.22 -12.26
CA ARG A 175 3.19 -8.07 -13.71
C ARG A 175 2.56 -9.33 -14.30
N ASP A 176 2.98 -10.50 -13.83
CA ASP A 176 2.52 -11.80 -14.33
C ASP A 176 1.14 -12.19 -13.75
N ALA A 177 0.78 -11.64 -12.59
CA ALA A 177 -0.46 -11.91 -11.87
C ALA A 177 -1.68 -11.20 -12.46
N GLY A 178 -2.82 -11.90 -12.48
CA GLY A 178 -4.12 -11.30 -12.69
C GLY A 178 -4.62 -10.50 -11.47
N GLU A 179 -5.73 -9.77 -11.62
CA GLU A 179 -6.26 -8.89 -10.57
C GLU A 179 -6.55 -9.65 -9.25
N ASP A 180 -7.20 -10.81 -9.33
CA ASP A 180 -7.55 -11.62 -8.16
C ASP A 180 -6.28 -12.26 -7.52
N GLU A 181 -5.28 -12.63 -8.33
CA GLU A 181 -4.01 -13.14 -7.85
C GLU A 181 -3.20 -12.08 -7.11
N ARG A 182 -3.28 -10.79 -7.53
CA ARG A 182 -2.65 -9.67 -6.82
C ARG A 182 -3.26 -9.47 -5.43
N VAL A 183 -4.58 -9.68 -5.27
CA VAL A 183 -5.24 -9.65 -3.96
C VAL A 183 -4.65 -10.74 -3.06
N LEU A 184 -4.57 -11.98 -3.56
CA LEU A 184 -3.99 -13.10 -2.81
C LEU A 184 -2.51 -12.87 -2.46
N LEU A 185 -1.74 -12.28 -3.38
CA LEU A 185 -0.35 -11.93 -3.13
C LEU A 185 -0.22 -10.91 -1.98
N VAL A 186 -1.07 -9.90 -1.94
CA VAL A 186 -1.05 -8.92 -0.85
C VAL A 186 -1.52 -9.55 0.47
N GLU A 187 -2.53 -10.42 0.46
CA GLU A 187 -2.92 -11.19 1.66
C GLU A 187 -1.76 -12.04 2.20
N ASP A 188 -0.92 -12.60 1.30
CA ASP A 188 0.27 -13.36 1.69
C ASP A 188 1.29 -12.50 2.45
N PHE A 189 1.47 -11.22 2.10
CA PHE A 189 2.35 -10.31 2.83
C PHE A 189 1.92 -10.15 4.30
N PHE A 190 0.61 -10.02 4.55
CA PHE A 190 0.07 -9.98 5.92
C PHE A 190 0.32 -11.30 6.65
N ARG A 191 0.12 -12.42 5.97
CA ARG A 191 0.28 -13.76 6.54
C ARG A 191 1.74 -14.05 6.90
N GLU A 192 2.67 -13.70 6.01
CA GLU A 192 4.10 -13.89 6.23
C GLU A 192 4.66 -13.00 7.35
N ALA A 193 4.12 -11.79 7.52
CA ALA A 193 4.47 -10.94 8.66
C ALA A 193 4.06 -11.59 10.00
N GLY A 194 2.98 -12.38 10.03
CA GLY A 194 2.55 -13.18 11.18
C GLY A 194 1.97 -12.40 12.36
N VAL A 195 1.98 -11.08 12.30
CA VAL A 195 1.60 -10.17 13.40
C VAL A 195 0.23 -9.51 13.20
N PHE A 196 -0.39 -9.72 12.06
CA PHE A 196 -1.71 -9.17 11.74
C PHE A 196 -2.83 -10.18 12.00
N GLU A 197 -4.03 -9.68 12.26
CA GLU A 197 -5.27 -10.47 12.24
C GLU A 197 -5.54 -10.97 10.80
N LYS A 198 -6.60 -11.77 10.63
CA LYS A 198 -6.99 -12.23 9.29
C LYS A 198 -7.33 -11.02 8.41
N PRO A 199 -6.69 -10.86 7.23
CA PRO A 199 -6.99 -9.74 6.36
C PRO A 199 -8.43 -9.74 5.86
N SER A 200 -8.97 -8.55 5.68
CA SER A 200 -10.21 -8.27 4.96
C SER A 200 -9.89 -7.65 3.60
N VAL A 201 -10.77 -7.89 2.63
CA VAL A 201 -10.60 -7.42 1.24
C VAL A 201 -11.75 -6.51 0.87
N PHE A 202 -11.42 -5.36 0.25
CA PHE A 202 -12.36 -4.48 -0.42
C PHE A 202 -12.10 -4.48 -1.92
N LEU A 203 -13.18 -4.42 -2.70
CA LEU A 203 -13.13 -4.42 -4.15
C LEU A 203 -14.16 -3.45 -4.72
N SER A 204 -13.73 -2.58 -5.64
CA SER A 204 -14.58 -1.69 -6.43
C SER A 204 -14.12 -1.72 -7.88
N LYS A 205 -14.91 -2.38 -8.77
CA LYS A 205 -14.61 -2.47 -10.20
C LYS A 205 -15.85 -2.41 -11.09
N GLY A 206 -15.64 -2.22 -12.39
CA GLY A 206 -16.68 -2.23 -13.40
C GLY A 206 -17.57 -0.98 -13.41
N LYS A 207 -17.23 0.05 -12.64
CA LYS A 207 -18.00 1.31 -12.62
C LYS A 207 -17.77 2.12 -13.89
N PRO A 208 -18.75 2.89 -14.39
CA PRO A 208 -18.56 3.79 -15.52
C PRO A 208 -17.47 4.81 -15.22
N ARG A 209 -16.55 5.05 -16.17
CA ARG A 209 -15.54 6.09 -16.07
C ARG A 209 -16.18 7.49 -16.08
N PRO A 210 -15.71 8.44 -15.27
CA PRO A 210 -16.21 9.81 -15.27
C PRO A 210 -16.13 10.44 -16.66
N LYS A 211 -17.17 11.20 -17.04
CA LYS A 211 -17.28 11.79 -18.39
C LYS A 211 -16.21 12.84 -18.68
N ASP A 212 -15.68 13.46 -17.66
CA ASP A 212 -14.59 14.46 -17.68
C ASP A 212 -13.19 13.85 -17.70
N ASP A 213 -13.08 12.51 -17.53
CA ASP A 213 -11.80 11.82 -17.66
C ASP A 213 -11.31 11.80 -19.10
N LYS A 214 -10.01 12.03 -19.31
CA LYS A 214 -9.38 12.07 -20.65
C LYS A 214 -9.57 10.79 -21.47
N TYR A 215 -9.83 9.66 -20.83
CA TYR A 215 -10.04 8.36 -21.45
C TYR A 215 -11.53 7.95 -21.53
N ALA A 216 -12.47 8.82 -21.12
CA ALA A 216 -13.91 8.53 -21.15
C ALA A 216 -14.40 8.13 -22.55
N HIS A 217 -13.81 8.71 -23.61
CA HIS A 217 -14.14 8.43 -25.01
C HIS A 217 -13.78 7.00 -25.46
N LEU A 218 -12.94 6.27 -24.70
CA LEU A 218 -12.56 4.89 -25.02
C LEU A 218 -13.57 3.84 -24.55
N GLY A 219 -14.61 4.23 -23.78
CA GLY A 219 -15.60 3.31 -23.25
C GLY A 219 -15.07 2.31 -22.24
N ILE A 220 -13.86 2.53 -21.71
CA ILE A 220 -13.26 1.69 -20.66
C ILE A 220 -13.83 2.06 -19.28
N PRO A 221 -14.00 1.11 -18.35
CA PRO A 221 -14.48 1.42 -17.01
C PRO A 221 -13.52 2.32 -16.23
N SER A 222 -14.01 2.88 -15.13
CA SER A 222 -13.18 3.54 -14.11
C SER A 222 -12.10 2.60 -13.60
N ASP A 223 -10.96 3.16 -13.18
CA ASP A 223 -9.86 2.39 -12.65
C ASP A 223 -10.32 1.59 -11.42
N PRO A 224 -10.11 0.26 -11.38
CA PRO A 224 -10.56 -0.56 -10.28
C PRO A 224 -9.75 -0.23 -9.01
N ILE A 225 -10.39 -0.33 -7.84
CA ILE A 225 -9.73 -0.18 -6.55
C ILE A 225 -9.87 -1.49 -5.78
N TYR A 226 -8.75 -2.00 -5.34
CA TYR A 226 -8.59 -3.13 -4.45
C TYR A 226 -7.96 -2.65 -3.16
N ALA A 227 -8.38 -3.21 -2.04
CA ALA A 227 -7.66 -3.00 -0.79
C ALA A 227 -7.62 -4.29 0.02
N VAL A 228 -6.49 -4.51 0.68
CA VAL A 228 -6.30 -5.55 1.68
C VAL A 228 -5.90 -4.85 2.97
N TYR A 229 -6.58 -5.16 4.06
CA TYR A 229 -6.36 -4.49 5.33
C TYR A 229 -6.56 -5.42 6.51
N ALA A 230 -5.80 -5.19 7.58
CA ALA A 230 -5.95 -5.88 8.85
C ALA A 230 -5.40 -5.05 10.00
N ASP A 231 -5.91 -5.32 11.19
CA ASP A 231 -5.35 -4.80 12.43
C ASP A 231 -4.16 -5.63 12.89
N LYS A 232 -3.16 -4.99 13.51
CA LYS A 232 -2.11 -5.67 14.25
C LYS A 232 -2.71 -6.36 15.48
N LYS A 233 -2.33 -7.62 15.73
CA LYS A 233 -2.75 -8.40 16.90
C LYS A 233 -2.46 -7.69 18.21
N GLY A 234 -3.21 -8.05 19.27
CA GLY A 234 -3.00 -7.55 20.63
C GLY A 234 -3.65 -6.19 20.90
N GLY A 235 -4.58 -5.74 20.05
CA GLY A 235 -5.41 -4.57 20.33
C GLY A 235 -6.40 -4.79 21.48
N ASP A 236 -6.92 -3.69 22.03
CA ASP A 236 -7.98 -3.73 23.04
C ASP A 236 -9.27 -4.32 22.42
N PRO A 237 -9.82 -5.41 22.98
CA PRO A 237 -11.08 -5.98 22.52
C PRO A 237 -12.29 -5.03 22.61
N LEU A 238 -12.22 -4.00 23.45
CA LEU A 238 -13.25 -2.97 23.61
C LEU A 238 -13.11 -1.82 22.61
N ARG A 239 -12.03 -1.81 21.81
CA ARG A 239 -11.83 -0.82 20.75
C ARG A 239 -12.96 -0.93 19.73
N ARG A 240 -13.37 0.23 19.17
CA ARG A 240 -14.32 0.28 18.09
C ARG A 240 -13.86 -0.61 16.93
N SER A 241 -14.68 -1.61 16.58
CA SER A 241 -14.41 -2.46 15.41
C SER A 241 -14.49 -1.65 14.13
N ARG A 242 -13.63 -1.98 13.16
CA ARG A 242 -13.73 -1.38 11.83
C ARG A 242 -14.99 -1.88 11.13
N PRO A 243 -15.69 -1.01 10.40
CA PRO A 243 -16.86 -1.44 9.66
C PRO A 243 -16.45 -2.42 8.56
N GLU A 244 -17.33 -3.39 8.29
CA GLU A 244 -17.19 -4.21 7.08
C GLU A 244 -17.43 -3.32 5.87
N VAL A 245 -16.48 -3.33 4.93
CA VAL A 245 -16.58 -2.58 3.69
C VAL A 245 -17.03 -3.54 2.60
N ILE A 246 -18.20 -3.25 2.02
CA ILE A 246 -18.86 -4.12 1.05
C ILE A 246 -18.16 -4.05 -0.31
N ILE A 247 -18.01 -5.21 -0.97
CA ILE A 247 -17.59 -5.31 -2.37
C ILE A 247 -18.62 -4.60 -3.26
N SER A 248 -18.17 -3.64 -4.07
CA SER A 248 -19.00 -2.83 -4.95
C SER A 248 -18.64 -3.09 -6.41
N TYR A 249 -19.55 -3.77 -7.13
CA TYR A 249 -19.47 -3.92 -8.59
C TYR A 249 -20.30 -2.81 -9.26
N GLY A 250 -19.82 -2.28 -10.41
CA GLY A 250 -20.65 -1.51 -11.32
C GLY A 250 -21.66 -2.43 -12.01
N GLU A 251 -22.83 -1.90 -12.38
CA GLU A 251 -23.74 -2.63 -13.27
C GLU A 251 -23.03 -2.90 -14.61
N PRO A 252 -23.20 -4.11 -15.19
CA PRO A 252 -22.61 -4.40 -16.49
C PRO A 252 -23.16 -3.41 -17.54
N PRO A 253 -22.30 -2.90 -18.44
CA PRO A 253 -22.76 -2.05 -19.53
C PRO A 253 -23.76 -2.84 -20.38
N GLY A 254 -25.05 -2.50 -20.35
CA GLY A 254 -26.08 -3.10 -21.21
C GLY A 254 -27.35 -3.59 -20.54
N SER A 255 -27.60 -3.38 -19.24
CA SER A 255 -28.90 -3.67 -18.60
C SER A 255 -29.93 -2.53 -18.77
N GLY A 256 -29.83 -1.76 -19.86
CA GLY A 256 -30.91 -0.88 -20.31
C GLY A 256 -32.04 -1.76 -20.88
N ASN A 257 -33.21 -1.72 -20.26
CA ASN A 257 -34.42 -2.36 -20.70
C ASN A 257 -34.64 -2.13 -22.20
N PHE A 258 -34.75 -3.23 -22.95
CA PHE A 258 -35.43 -3.25 -24.25
C PHE A 258 -36.92 -3.27 -24.03
#